data_b08d17d320a3481817da6882db3e210c
#
_entry.id   b08d17d320a3481817da6882db3e210c
#
_cell.length_a   1.000
_cell.length_b   1.000
_cell.length_c   1.000
_cell.angle_alpha   90.00
_cell.angle_beta   90.00
_cell.angle_gamma   90.00
#
_symmetry.space_group_name_H-M   'P 1'
#
loop_
_entity.id
_entity.type
_entity.pdbx_description
1 polymer ?
#
loop_
_entity_poly.entity_id
_entity_poly.type
_entity_poly.pdbx_seq_one_letter_code
_entity_poly.pdbx_strand_id
1 'polypeptide(L)'
;MKEEILEELNIKENHERECKLAAGGLPESIWETYSSFANTNGGTILLGIREYRDSFTVEGLTDKQIVKYQKDFWSTLNDRNKVSKNILLNHHVRPVIVREKKILRIDVPAADRHDKPVYIGTDPMKGTYKRDYEGDFLCAEEAVRAMFADQRDVSGDVEVLEEFGLDVLNQDTIKGYRIIFEQLHSGHPWNALENDEFLMKLRAAAKN
;
A
#
# COMPACT_ATOMS: atom_id res chain seq x y z
N MET A 1 -18.11 19.82 5.95
CA MET A 1 -17.13 19.85 4.81
C MET A 1 -16.21 21.07 4.78
N LYS A 2 -16.70 22.32 4.99
CA LYS A 2 -15.80 23.50 5.13
C LYS A 2 -15.05 23.50 6.47
N GLU A 3 -15.66 23.04 7.55
CA GLU A 3 -15.05 22.97 8.90
C GLU A 3 -14.01 21.86 9.03
N GLU A 4 -14.27 20.66 8.48
CA GLU A 4 -13.32 19.55 8.48
C GLU A 4 -11.96 19.89 7.84
N ILE A 5 -11.97 20.65 6.73
CA ILE A 5 -10.73 21.04 6.04
C ILE A 5 -9.99 22.14 6.81
N LEU A 6 -10.70 22.99 7.55
CA LEU A 6 -10.08 23.99 8.41
C LEU A 6 -9.43 23.37 9.66
N GLU A 7 -10.03 22.33 10.24
CA GLU A 7 -9.43 21.53 11.30
C GLU A 7 -8.23 20.73 10.79
N GLU A 8 -8.32 20.14 9.58
CA GLU A 8 -7.22 19.47 8.93
C GLU A 8 -6.01 20.38 8.64
N LEU A 9 -6.21 21.68 8.33
CA LEU A 9 -5.12 22.64 8.09
C LEU A 9 -4.51 23.22 9.38
N ASN A 10 -5.17 23.08 10.51
CA ASN A 10 -4.60 23.42 11.81
C ASN A 10 -3.75 22.29 12.42
N ILE A 11 -3.78 21.12 11.81
CA ILE A 11 -2.96 19.97 12.18
C ILE A 11 -1.67 20.03 11.35
N LYS A 12 -0.54 19.93 11.99
CA LYS A 12 0.80 19.83 11.35
C LYS A 12 0.78 18.78 10.24
N GLU A 13 1.61 18.95 9.23
CA GLU A 13 1.92 17.89 8.30
C GLU A 13 2.17 16.60 9.07
N ASN A 14 1.54 15.53 8.68
CA ASN A 14 1.65 14.23 9.31
C ASN A 14 1.93 13.18 8.23
N HIS A 15 2.16 11.94 8.66
CA HIS A 15 2.43 10.81 7.76
C HIS A 15 1.33 10.56 6.70
N GLU A 16 0.14 11.17 6.85
CA GLU A 16 -1.00 11.01 5.92
C GLU A 16 -1.28 12.26 5.07
N ARG A 17 -0.46 13.30 5.17
CA ARG A 17 -0.69 14.55 4.43
C ARG A 17 0.59 15.12 3.88
N GLU A 18 0.50 15.61 2.65
CA GLU A 18 1.55 16.33 1.94
C GLU A 18 1.01 17.62 1.34
N CYS A 19 1.67 18.75 1.60
CA CYS A 19 1.32 20.05 1.07
C CYS A 19 2.33 20.51 0.03
N LYS A 20 1.86 20.94 -1.14
CA LYS A 20 2.74 21.43 -2.21
C LYS A 20 2.20 22.75 -2.79
N LEU A 21 3.10 23.70 -3.02
CA LEU A 21 2.72 25.00 -3.56
C LEU A 21 2.17 24.93 -4.98
N ALA A 22 2.79 24.14 -5.86
CA ALA A 22 2.40 23.97 -7.27
C ALA A 22 2.27 25.29 -8.07
N ALA A 23 3.09 26.31 -7.77
CA ALA A 23 3.00 27.63 -8.41
C ALA A 23 3.31 27.60 -9.92
N GLY A 24 4.21 26.73 -10.37
CA GLY A 24 4.69 26.63 -11.75
C GLY A 24 4.20 25.42 -12.54
N GLY A 25 3.42 24.53 -11.91
CA GLY A 25 2.97 23.25 -12.49
C GLY A 25 2.84 22.18 -11.44
N LEU A 26 2.55 20.95 -11.85
CA LEU A 26 2.63 19.79 -10.96
C LEU A 26 4.09 19.57 -10.57
N PRO A 27 4.41 19.55 -9.26
CA PRO A 27 5.77 19.25 -8.82
C PRO A 27 6.13 17.79 -9.13
N GLU A 28 7.32 17.54 -9.64
CA GLU A 28 7.81 16.18 -9.96
C GLU A 28 7.71 15.22 -8.75
N SER A 29 7.99 15.72 -7.54
CA SER A 29 7.91 14.96 -6.29
C SER A 29 6.49 14.47 -5.92
N ILE A 30 5.45 14.90 -6.65
CA ILE A 30 4.09 14.40 -6.43
C ILE A 30 3.99 12.90 -6.69
N TRP A 31 4.82 12.36 -7.58
CA TRP A 31 4.79 10.95 -7.96
C TRP A 31 5.44 10.05 -6.90
N GLU A 32 6.52 10.54 -6.26
CA GLU A 32 7.13 9.88 -5.10
C GLU A 32 6.12 9.79 -3.96
N THR A 33 5.41 10.89 -3.67
CA THR A 33 4.35 10.93 -2.67
C THR A 33 3.17 10.01 -3.05
N TYR A 34 2.77 9.97 -4.32
CA TYR A 34 1.73 9.06 -4.79
C TYR A 34 2.12 7.59 -4.54
N SER A 35 3.34 7.21 -4.95
CA SER A 35 3.89 5.88 -4.72
C SER A 35 3.93 5.54 -3.23
N SER A 36 4.44 6.45 -2.41
CA SER A 36 4.62 6.22 -0.99
C SER A 36 3.28 6.05 -0.25
N PHE A 37 2.29 6.89 -0.53
CA PHE A 37 0.95 6.77 0.03
C PHE A 37 0.27 5.47 -0.41
N ALA A 38 0.34 5.14 -1.70
CA ALA A 38 -0.24 3.90 -2.23
C ALA A 38 0.36 2.65 -1.56
N ASN A 39 1.67 2.64 -1.32
CA ASN A 39 2.36 1.49 -0.73
C ASN A 39 2.26 1.42 0.80
N THR A 40 1.79 2.49 1.46
CA THR A 40 1.70 2.54 2.94
C THR A 40 0.22 2.53 3.37
N ASN A 41 -0.26 3.57 3.98
CA ASN A 41 -1.61 3.66 4.57
C ASN A 41 -2.55 4.58 3.78
N GLY A 42 -2.12 5.06 2.62
CA GLY A 42 -2.80 6.12 1.90
C GLY A 42 -2.44 7.49 2.44
N GLY A 43 -3.06 8.53 1.89
CA GLY A 43 -2.87 9.91 2.33
C GLY A 43 -3.51 10.91 1.41
N THR A 44 -3.38 12.19 1.75
CA THR A 44 -3.94 13.32 1.01
C THR A 44 -2.83 14.25 0.54
N ILE A 45 -2.80 14.57 -0.74
CA ILE A 45 -1.93 15.59 -1.32
C ILE A 45 -2.76 16.85 -1.57
N LEU A 46 -2.28 18.00 -1.08
CA LEU A 46 -2.92 19.31 -1.23
C LEU A 46 -2.04 20.23 -2.06
N LEU A 47 -2.52 20.63 -3.24
CA LEU A 47 -1.82 21.56 -4.14
C LEU A 47 -2.38 22.98 -4.02
N GLY A 48 -1.51 23.96 -3.92
CA GLY A 48 -1.84 25.38 -3.71
C GLY A 48 -1.64 25.82 -2.26
N ILE A 49 -0.89 25.03 -1.50
CA ILE A 49 -0.51 25.35 -0.12
C ILE A 49 1.01 25.46 -0.06
N ARG A 50 1.49 26.58 0.49
CA ARG A 50 2.90 26.79 0.79
C ARG A 50 3.16 26.36 2.22
N GLU A 51 4.15 25.52 2.40
CA GLU A 51 4.76 25.23 3.68
C GLU A 51 6.02 26.09 3.89
N TYR A 52 6.16 26.63 5.08
CA TYR A 52 7.37 27.33 5.50
C TYR A 52 7.53 27.21 7.00
N ARG A 53 8.57 26.54 7.50
CA ARG A 53 8.92 26.41 8.92
C ARG A 53 7.70 26.06 9.79
N ASP A 54 7.09 24.94 9.60
CA ASP A 54 5.91 24.44 10.34
C ASP A 54 4.65 25.33 10.19
N SER A 55 4.63 26.29 9.26
CA SER A 55 3.48 27.11 8.98
C SER A 55 2.94 26.84 7.57
N PHE A 56 1.61 26.74 7.46
CA PHE A 56 0.92 26.49 6.21
C PHE A 56 0.16 27.73 5.76
N THR A 57 0.46 28.20 4.54
CA THR A 57 -0.23 29.35 3.91
C THR A 57 -0.97 28.87 2.68
N VAL A 58 -2.30 29.05 2.68
CA VAL A 58 -3.09 28.77 1.50
C VAL A 58 -2.86 29.86 0.46
N GLU A 59 -2.10 29.54 -0.59
CA GLU A 59 -1.88 30.46 -1.72
C GLU A 59 -3.03 30.38 -2.72
N GLY A 60 -3.59 29.18 -2.90
CA GLY A 60 -4.67 28.91 -3.83
C GLY A 60 -4.20 28.70 -5.26
N LEU A 61 -5.13 28.21 -6.08
CA LEU A 61 -4.95 27.98 -7.51
C LEU A 61 -6.07 28.65 -8.29
N THR A 62 -5.77 29.19 -9.47
CA THR A 62 -6.77 29.68 -10.39
C THR A 62 -7.55 28.54 -11.06
N ASP A 63 -8.74 28.80 -11.56
CA ASP A 63 -9.53 27.79 -12.28
C ASP A 63 -8.79 27.19 -13.47
N LYS A 64 -8.01 28.00 -14.20
CA LYS A 64 -7.18 27.54 -15.31
C LYS A 64 -6.08 26.56 -14.84
N GLN A 65 -5.46 26.86 -13.70
CA GLN A 65 -4.43 25.95 -13.11
C GLN A 65 -5.06 24.65 -12.66
N ILE A 66 -6.21 24.68 -11.98
CA ILE A 66 -6.91 23.48 -11.52
C ILE A 66 -7.23 22.56 -12.69
N VAL A 67 -7.85 23.08 -13.74
CA VAL A 67 -8.20 22.29 -14.94
C VAL A 67 -6.94 21.71 -15.60
N LYS A 68 -5.89 22.52 -15.73
CA LYS A 68 -4.63 22.08 -16.31
C LYS A 68 -4.00 20.97 -15.44
N TYR A 69 -3.90 21.17 -14.12
CA TYR A 69 -3.25 20.22 -13.22
C TYR A 69 -4.02 18.91 -13.11
N GLN A 70 -5.35 18.94 -13.10
CA GLN A 70 -6.14 17.72 -13.18
C GLN A 70 -5.85 16.94 -14.46
N LYS A 71 -5.83 17.64 -15.62
CA LYS A 71 -5.52 17.00 -16.90
C LYS A 71 -4.12 16.40 -16.93
N ASP A 72 -3.11 17.17 -16.50
CA ASP A 72 -1.71 16.74 -16.49
C ASP A 72 -1.51 15.56 -15.52
N PHE A 73 -2.15 15.61 -14.35
CA PHE A 73 -2.10 14.56 -13.35
C PHE A 73 -2.69 13.25 -13.88
N TRP A 74 -3.91 13.28 -14.42
CA TRP A 74 -4.54 12.08 -14.98
C TRP A 74 -3.80 11.54 -16.20
N SER A 75 -3.26 12.41 -17.05
CA SER A 75 -2.45 11.99 -18.21
C SER A 75 -1.21 11.23 -17.77
N THR A 76 -0.48 11.75 -16.77
CA THR A 76 0.73 11.10 -16.26
C THR A 76 0.43 9.83 -15.46
N LEU A 77 -0.63 9.86 -14.64
CA LEU A 77 -1.06 8.70 -13.85
C LEU A 77 -1.45 7.48 -14.71
N ASN A 78 -1.97 7.73 -15.91
CA ASN A 78 -2.34 6.66 -16.85
C ASN A 78 -1.22 6.30 -17.84
N ASP A 79 -0.07 6.98 -17.80
CA ASP A 79 1.11 6.59 -18.58
C ASP A 79 1.91 5.52 -17.83
N ARG A 80 1.85 4.27 -18.32
CA ARG A 80 2.54 3.12 -17.73
C ARG A 80 4.06 3.22 -17.68
N ASN A 81 4.66 4.13 -18.45
CA ASN A 81 6.08 4.42 -18.38
C ASN A 81 6.41 5.41 -17.24
N LYS A 82 5.41 6.08 -16.69
CA LYS A 82 5.54 7.06 -15.62
C LYS A 82 5.09 6.51 -14.27
N VAL A 83 3.94 5.84 -14.24
CA VAL A 83 3.34 5.28 -13.03
C VAL A 83 2.84 3.87 -13.34
N SER A 84 3.28 2.91 -12.56
CA SER A 84 2.98 1.48 -12.76
C SER A 84 1.50 1.16 -12.70
N LYS A 85 0.76 1.84 -11.83
CA LYS A 85 -0.66 1.56 -11.60
C LYS A 85 -1.43 2.80 -11.17
N ASN A 86 -2.59 3.01 -11.77
CA ASN A 86 -3.58 3.98 -11.33
C ASN A 86 -4.59 3.29 -10.39
N ILE A 87 -4.60 3.69 -9.12
CA ILE A 87 -5.54 3.19 -8.09
C ILE A 87 -6.59 4.23 -7.72
N LEU A 88 -6.63 5.38 -8.42
CA LEU A 88 -7.56 6.46 -8.12
C LEU A 88 -8.86 6.35 -8.94
N LEU A 89 -9.94 6.80 -8.32
CA LEU A 89 -11.21 7.07 -8.97
C LEU A 89 -11.38 8.59 -9.17
N ASN A 90 -12.25 9.00 -10.09
CA ASN A 90 -12.44 10.42 -10.45
C ASN A 90 -12.71 11.33 -9.24
N HIS A 91 -13.43 10.86 -8.23
CA HIS A 91 -13.74 11.65 -7.04
C HIS A 91 -12.56 11.87 -6.09
N HIS A 92 -11.48 11.12 -6.25
CA HIS A 92 -10.26 11.30 -5.45
C HIS A 92 -9.49 12.58 -5.83
N VAL A 93 -9.70 13.12 -7.04
CA VAL A 93 -9.00 14.32 -7.52
C VAL A 93 -10.02 15.44 -7.74
N ARG A 94 -10.15 16.34 -6.78
CA ARG A 94 -11.18 17.38 -6.81
C ARG A 94 -10.69 18.72 -6.29
N PRO A 95 -11.22 19.83 -6.83
CA PRO A 95 -11.02 21.14 -6.23
C PRO A 95 -11.80 21.25 -4.91
N VAL A 96 -11.20 21.91 -3.92
CA VAL A 96 -11.82 22.25 -2.65
C VAL A 96 -11.54 23.70 -2.31
N ILE A 97 -12.42 24.34 -1.51
CA ILE A 97 -12.26 25.73 -1.10
C ILE A 97 -11.81 25.76 0.35
N VAL A 98 -10.66 26.39 0.59
CA VAL A 98 -10.07 26.58 1.90
C VAL A 98 -9.75 28.05 2.07
N ARG A 99 -10.26 28.71 3.14
CA ARG A 99 -10.07 30.14 3.39
C ARG A 99 -10.35 31.00 2.14
N GLU A 100 -11.47 30.75 1.49
CA GLU A 100 -11.94 31.41 0.25
C GLU A 100 -11.08 31.20 -1.00
N LYS A 101 -10.00 30.43 -0.91
CA LYS A 101 -9.12 30.09 -2.03
C LYS A 101 -9.38 28.65 -2.50
N LYS A 102 -9.27 28.42 -3.80
CA LYS A 102 -9.37 27.07 -4.38
C LYS A 102 -8.03 26.38 -4.32
N ILE A 103 -8.02 25.13 -3.90
CA ILE A 103 -6.87 24.23 -3.93
C ILE A 103 -7.26 22.92 -4.62
N LEU A 104 -6.30 22.14 -5.07
CA LEU A 104 -6.58 20.81 -5.61
C LEU A 104 -6.24 19.76 -4.54
N ARG A 105 -7.23 18.95 -4.16
CA ARG A 105 -7.09 17.83 -3.23
C ARG A 105 -7.02 16.52 -4.00
N ILE A 106 -6.05 15.69 -3.66
CA ILE A 106 -5.84 14.36 -4.22
C ILE A 106 -5.80 13.39 -3.05
N ASP A 107 -6.83 12.54 -2.94
CA ASP A 107 -6.89 11.50 -1.92
C ASP A 107 -6.33 10.20 -2.51
N VAL A 108 -5.21 9.74 -2.00
CA VAL A 108 -4.55 8.51 -2.44
C VAL A 108 -4.88 7.40 -1.45
N PRO A 109 -5.69 6.39 -1.81
CA PRO A 109 -5.94 5.25 -0.92
C PRO A 109 -4.71 4.37 -0.80
N ALA A 110 -4.61 3.59 0.28
CA ALA A 110 -3.67 2.48 0.32
C ALA A 110 -4.02 1.47 -0.79
N ALA A 111 -3.03 1.06 -1.54
CA ALA A 111 -3.21 0.03 -2.57
C ALA A 111 -3.53 -1.32 -1.92
N ASP A 112 -4.36 -2.12 -2.57
CA ASP A 112 -4.54 -3.52 -2.20
C ASP A 112 -3.21 -4.28 -2.36
N ARG A 113 -3.04 -5.39 -1.64
CA ARG A 113 -1.83 -6.22 -1.74
C ARG A 113 -1.53 -6.68 -3.17
N HIS A 114 -2.57 -6.93 -3.98
CA HIS A 114 -2.43 -7.33 -5.39
C HIS A 114 -2.02 -6.18 -6.30
N ASP A 115 -2.16 -4.94 -5.82
CA ASP A 115 -1.79 -3.73 -6.55
C ASP A 115 -0.40 -3.21 -6.16
N LYS A 116 0.19 -3.67 -5.05
CA LYS A 116 1.55 -3.32 -4.61
C LYS A 116 2.60 -4.21 -5.31
N PRO A 117 3.77 -3.66 -5.63
CA PRO A 117 4.17 -2.27 -5.42
C PRO A 117 3.59 -1.32 -6.47
N VAL A 118 3.17 -0.13 -6.05
CA VAL A 118 2.91 1.00 -6.93
C VAL A 118 4.20 1.81 -7.05
N TYR A 119 4.78 1.92 -8.26
CA TYR A 119 6.08 2.54 -8.47
C TYR A 119 6.05 3.54 -9.61
N ILE A 120 7.03 4.44 -9.64
CA ILE A 120 7.23 5.43 -10.69
C ILE A 120 8.36 4.98 -11.65
N GLY A 121 8.22 5.37 -12.92
CA GLY A 121 9.13 4.91 -13.97
C GLY A 121 8.89 3.46 -14.37
N THR A 122 9.93 2.82 -14.91
CA THR A 122 9.87 1.46 -15.47
C THR A 122 10.56 0.40 -14.61
N ASP A 123 11.34 0.83 -13.61
CA ASP A 123 12.09 -0.06 -12.72
C ASP A 123 11.50 -0.02 -11.29
N PRO A 124 10.81 -1.09 -10.85
CA PRO A 124 10.20 -1.11 -9.51
C PRO A 124 11.23 -0.96 -8.38
N MET A 125 12.48 -1.44 -8.57
CA MET A 125 13.51 -1.35 -7.54
C MET A 125 14.02 0.09 -7.33
N LYS A 126 13.80 0.97 -8.32
CA LYS A 126 14.21 2.38 -8.28
C LYS A 126 13.05 3.36 -8.18
N GLY A 127 11.82 2.86 -8.26
CA GLY A 127 10.63 3.72 -8.31
C GLY A 127 9.60 3.45 -7.23
N THR A 128 9.83 2.47 -6.34
CA THR A 128 8.90 2.16 -5.26
C THR A 128 9.27 2.94 -4.01
N TYR A 129 8.34 3.78 -3.54
CA TYR A 129 8.50 4.58 -2.33
C TYR A 129 7.54 4.11 -1.24
N LYS A 130 7.93 4.35 0.02
CA LYS A 130 7.10 4.19 1.22
C LYS A 130 7.10 5.47 2.04
N ARG A 131 6.00 5.74 2.73
CA ARG A 131 5.90 6.83 3.69
C ARG A 131 6.42 6.36 5.03
N ASP A 132 7.36 7.10 5.59
CA ASP A 132 7.84 6.89 6.94
C ASP A 132 7.95 8.26 7.60
N TYR A 133 7.20 8.45 8.69
CA TYR A 133 7.00 9.75 9.31
C TYR A 133 6.47 10.77 8.28
N GLU A 134 7.19 11.85 7.98
CA GLU A 134 6.81 12.91 7.02
C GLU A 134 7.57 12.80 5.69
N GLY A 135 8.37 11.75 5.48
CA GLY A 135 9.23 11.58 4.31
C GLY A 135 8.79 10.48 3.35
N ASP A 136 9.08 10.67 2.07
CA ASP A 136 8.93 9.68 1.02
C ASP A 136 10.29 9.02 0.78
N PHE A 137 10.43 7.75 1.15
CA PHE A 137 11.70 7.01 1.09
C PHE A 137 11.64 5.91 0.05
N LEU A 138 12.70 5.80 -0.75
CA LEU A 138 12.86 4.68 -1.67
C LEU A 138 12.91 3.37 -0.87
N CYS A 139 12.12 2.39 -1.28
CA CYS A 139 12.12 1.08 -0.65
C CYS A 139 13.42 0.31 -0.93
N ALA A 140 13.88 -0.45 0.07
CA ALA A 140 14.92 -1.46 -0.16
C ALA A 140 14.42 -2.55 -1.11
N GLU A 141 15.32 -3.17 -1.88
CA GLU A 141 14.96 -4.20 -2.87
C GLU A 141 14.21 -5.38 -2.24
N GLU A 142 14.59 -5.76 -1.02
CA GLU A 142 13.95 -6.85 -0.28
C GLU A 142 12.48 -6.54 0.01
N ALA A 143 12.16 -5.29 0.36
CA ALA A 143 10.79 -4.86 0.61
C ALA A 143 9.95 -4.88 -0.69
N VAL A 144 10.54 -4.46 -1.81
CA VAL A 144 9.88 -4.51 -3.12
C VAL A 144 9.61 -5.96 -3.55
N ARG A 145 10.59 -6.86 -3.34
CA ARG A 145 10.44 -8.31 -3.63
C ARG A 145 9.35 -8.93 -2.76
N ALA A 146 9.27 -8.55 -1.48
CA ALA A 146 8.21 -9.01 -0.58
C ALA A 146 6.82 -8.56 -1.08
N MET A 147 6.66 -7.30 -1.53
CA MET A 147 5.39 -6.82 -2.11
C MET A 147 4.98 -7.64 -3.34
N PHE A 148 5.92 -8.01 -4.23
CA PHE A 148 5.63 -8.89 -5.37
C PHE A 148 5.27 -10.31 -4.94
N ALA A 149 5.90 -10.84 -3.91
CA ALA A 149 5.56 -12.15 -3.37
C ALA A 149 4.15 -12.17 -2.77
N ASP A 150 3.75 -11.10 -2.07
CA ASP A 150 2.42 -10.94 -1.47
C ASP A 150 1.28 -10.78 -2.49
N GLN A 151 1.59 -10.48 -3.76
CA GLN A 151 0.58 -10.46 -4.84
C GLN A 151 0.01 -11.84 -5.16
N ARG A 152 0.72 -12.91 -4.79
CA ARG A 152 0.30 -14.27 -5.12
C ARG A 152 -0.96 -14.64 -4.32
N ASP A 153 -1.97 -15.14 -5.01
CA ASP A 153 -3.21 -15.63 -4.38
C ASP A 153 -2.98 -16.96 -3.62
N VAL A 154 -1.94 -17.66 -4.00
CA VAL A 154 -1.52 -18.90 -3.34
C VAL A 154 -0.38 -18.58 -2.40
N SER A 155 -0.60 -18.73 -1.11
CA SER A 155 0.48 -18.73 -0.13
C SER A 155 1.51 -19.79 -0.55
N GLY A 156 2.81 -19.47 -0.46
CA GLY A 156 3.86 -20.47 -0.69
C GLY A 156 3.70 -21.71 0.20
N ASP A 157 2.95 -21.57 1.31
CA ASP A 157 2.62 -22.67 2.23
C ASP A 157 1.63 -23.69 1.62
N VAL A 158 1.01 -23.39 0.47
CA VAL A 158 0.12 -24.31 -0.25
C VAL A 158 0.84 -25.02 -1.38
N GLU A 159 2.07 -24.63 -1.71
CA GLU A 159 2.87 -25.28 -2.75
C GLU A 159 3.30 -26.65 -2.25
N VAL A 160 2.79 -27.69 -2.92
CA VAL A 160 3.16 -29.07 -2.61
C VAL A 160 4.55 -29.36 -3.19
N LEU A 161 5.50 -29.65 -2.33
CA LEU A 161 6.84 -30.07 -2.76
C LEU A 161 6.84 -31.58 -3.10
N GLU A 162 6.51 -31.88 -4.37
CA GLU A 162 6.30 -33.25 -4.86
C GLU A 162 7.54 -34.15 -4.72
N GLU A 163 8.73 -33.56 -4.61
CA GLU A 163 10.01 -34.26 -4.47
C GLU A 163 10.30 -34.72 -3.03
N PHE A 164 9.50 -34.27 -2.04
CA PHE A 164 9.68 -34.60 -0.63
C PHE A 164 8.51 -35.40 -0.08
N GLY A 165 8.79 -36.57 0.47
CA GLY A 165 7.80 -37.37 1.21
C GLY A 165 7.66 -36.93 2.67
N LEU A 166 6.72 -37.55 3.39
CA LEU A 166 6.50 -37.26 4.82
C LEU A 166 7.65 -37.74 5.73
N ASP A 167 8.53 -38.54 5.18
CA ASP A 167 9.74 -39.06 5.85
C ASP A 167 10.78 -37.96 6.15
N VAL A 168 10.76 -36.86 5.41
CA VAL A 168 11.65 -35.71 5.69
C VAL A 168 11.18 -34.88 6.89
N LEU A 169 9.96 -35.08 7.37
CA LEU A 169 9.42 -34.37 8.51
C LEU A 169 9.97 -34.95 9.82
N ASN A 170 10.29 -34.05 10.76
CA ASN A 170 10.76 -34.46 12.08
C ASN A 170 9.64 -35.15 12.87
N GLN A 171 9.76 -36.44 13.11
CA GLN A 171 8.77 -37.29 13.76
C GLN A 171 8.48 -36.89 15.21
N ASP A 172 9.47 -36.36 15.93
CA ASP A 172 9.31 -35.93 17.32
C ASP A 172 8.47 -34.62 17.38
N THR A 173 8.65 -33.75 16.39
CA THR A 173 7.78 -32.55 16.23
C THR A 173 6.34 -32.94 15.97
N ILE A 174 6.09 -33.93 15.09
CA ILE A 174 4.73 -34.42 14.81
C ILE A 174 4.11 -35.01 16.07
N LYS A 175 4.84 -35.86 16.81
CA LYS A 175 4.36 -36.41 18.09
C LYS A 175 4.01 -35.32 19.11
N GLY A 176 4.90 -34.34 19.27
CA GLY A 176 4.69 -33.19 20.16
C GLY A 176 3.42 -32.42 19.79
N TYR A 177 3.22 -32.15 18.51
CA TYR A 177 2.03 -31.46 18.02
C TYR A 177 0.76 -32.26 18.28
N ARG A 178 0.77 -33.59 18.09
CA ARG A 178 -0.37 -34.47 18.36
C ARG A 178 -0.78 -34.47 19.84
N ILE A 179 0.20 -34.46 20.74
CA ILE A 179 -0.06 -34.37 22.19
C ILE A 179 -0.79 -33.07 22.51
N ILE A 180 -0.31 -31.95 21.96
CA ILE A 180 -0.95 -30.63 22.16
C ILE A 180 -2.35 -30.61 21.55
N PHE A 181 -2.50 -31.16 20.33
CA PHE A 181 -3.81 -31.24 19.67
C PHE A 181 -4.81 -32.06 20.48
N GLU A 182 -4.43 -33.21 21.02
CA GLU A 182 -5.27 -34.06 21.85
C GLU A 182 -5.66 -33.36 23.16
N GLN A 183 -4.76 -32.62 23.78
CA GLN A 183 -5.05 -31.84 24.99
C GLN A 183 -6.08 -30.74 24.74
N LEU A 184 -5.94 -30.02 23.60
CA LEU A 184 -6.84 -28.92 23.24
C LEU A 184 -8.16 -29.41 22.64
N HIS A 185 -8.17 -30.58 22.00
CA HIS A 185 -9.31 -31.16 21.29
C HIS A 185 -9.58 -32.58 21.72
N SER A 186 -9.74 -32.79 23.03
CA SER A 186 -9.99 -34.13 23.60
C SER A 186 -11.24 -34.77 22.98
N GLY A 187 -11.12 -36.04 22.55
CA GLY A 187 -12.17 -36.78 21.89
C GLY A 187 -12.43 -36.39 20.43
N HIS A 188 -11.60 -35.53 19.82
CA HIS A 188 -11.74 -35.21 18.41
C HIS A 188 -11.44 -36.43 17.52
N PRO A 189 -12.23 -36.72 16.46
CA PRO A 189 -12.05 -37.90 15.62
C PRO A 189 -10.65 -38.00 14.99
N TRP A 190 -9.96 -36.86 14.78
CA TRP A 190 -8.62 -36.85 14.22
C TRP A 190 -7.54 -37.39 15.17
N ASN A 191 -7.82 -37.51 16.45
CA ASN A 191 -6.89 -38.13 17.42
C ASN A 191 -6.62 -39.60 17.12
N ALA A 192 -7.58 -40.27 16.47
CA ALA A 192 -7.46 -41.69 16.09
C ALA A 192 -6.78 -41.92 14.71
N LEU A 193 -6.50 -40.87 13.97
CA LEU A 193 -5.87 -40.98 12.63
C LEU A 193 -4.38 -41.32 12.74
N GLU A 194 -3.86 -42.04 11.75
CA GLU A 194 -2.41 -42.16 11.56
C GLU A 194 -1.78 -40.80 11.22
N ASN A 195 -0.44 -40.67 11.36
CA ASN A 195 0.24 -39.40 11.18
C ASN A 195 -0.01 -38.78 9.79
N ASP A 196 0.02 -39.60 8.76
CA ASP A 196 -0.14 -39.17 7.36
C ASP A 196 -1.55 -38.60 7.13
N GLU A 197 -2.59 -39.30 7.57
CA GLU A 197 -3.97 -38.83 7.48
C GLU A 197 -4.22 -37.60 8.34
N PHE A 198 -3.63 -37.54 9.52
CA PHE A 198 -3.72 -36.39 10.41
C PHE A 198 -3.12 -35.15 9.76
N LEU A 199 -1.91 -35.24 9.18
CA LEU A 199 -1.25 -34.15 8.48
C LEU A 199 -2.03 -33.68 7.24
N MET A 200 -2.63 -34.63 6.48
CA MET A 200 -3.51 -34.28 5.36
C MET A 200 -4.77 -33.52 5.80
N LYS A 201 -5.39 -33.92 6.93
CA LYS A 201 -6.54 -33.19 7.49
C LYS A 201 -6.20 -31.77 7.93
N LEU A 202 -4.98 -31.57 8.45
CA LEU A 202 -4.45 -30.25 8.78
C LEU A 202 -4.03 -29.43 7.55
N ARG A 203 -4.08 -29.99 6.35
CA ARG A 203 -3.53 -29.43 5.13
C ARG A 203 -2.00 -29.16 5.19
N ALA A 204 -1.32 -29.88 6.05
CA ALA A 204 0.14 -29.85 6.17
C ALA A 204 0.85 -30.85 5.23
N ALA A 205 0.08 -31.71 4.56
CA ALA A 205 0.54 -32.64 3.54
C ALA A 205 -0.55 -32.83 2.47
N ALA A 206 -0.14 -33.17 1.26
CA ALA A 206 -1.00 -33.59 0.16
C ALA A 206 -0.90 -35.11 -0.06
N LYS A 207 -1.93 -35.69 -0.69
CA LYS A 207 -1.88 -37.07 -1.13
C LYS A 207 -1.20 -37.10 -2.51
N ASN A 208 -0.12 -37.85 -2.62
CA ASN A 208 0.48 -38.18 -3.91
C ASN A 208 -0.45 -39.07 -4.74
#